data_28d1514048058b836550d460e2632964
#
_entry.id   28d1514048058b836550d460e2632964
#
_cell.length_a   1.000
_cell.length_b   1.000
_cell.length_c   1.000
_cell.angle_alpha   90.00
_cell.angle_beta   90.00
_cell.angle_gamma   90.00
#
_symmetry.space_group_name_H-M   'P 1'
#
loop_
_entity.id
_entity.type
_entity.pdbx_description
1 polymer ?
#
loop_
_entity_poly.entity_id
_entity_poly.type
_entity_poly.pdbx_seq_one_letter_code
_entity_poly.pdbx_strand_id
1 'polypeptide(L)'
;MRKTVMAMATLTAAGLLLTACGGTSDVQNAAQQQPIPTSSSVQPTTAPTTTQPSTTQPTTTTPPSTTSEKPKPKPEPKPEPKPTGEAPCTNIAAKACIDLSANKSWLLDNGKVVYGPVPITHGRKGYRTPPGSFRVFHKNRNHKSSIFNNAPMPNSVFFNGGIAFHQGSLRQTSHGCIHLSPAASQKYFSYLGYGDTVQVVP
;
A
#
# COMPACT_ATOMS: atom_id res chain seq x y z
N MET A 1 -29.85 0.02 -50.86
CA MET A 1 -29.96 -1.28 -51.52
C MET A 1 -28.57 -1.87 -51.64
N ARG A 2 -28.25 -2.87 -50.90
CA ARG A 2 -27.47 -4.08 -51.22
C ARG A 2 -27.32 -4.91 -49.91
N LYS A 3 -28.07 -5.96 -49.88
CA LYS A 3 -28.03 -7.08 -48.95
C LYS A 3 -26.92 -8.03 -49.37
N THR A 4 -26.21 -8.63 -48.45
CA THR A 4 -25.51 -9.90 -48.62
C THR A 4 -25.27 -10.43 -47.17
N VAL A 5 -26.02 -11.34 -46.66
CA VAL A 5 -26.17 -12.77 -46.77
C VAL A 5 -24.96 -13.53 -46.15
N MET A 6 -25.31 -14.14 -45.04
CA MET A 6 -24.97 -15.45 -44.41
C MET A 6 -23.69 -16.19 -44.84
N ALA A 7 -22.97 -16.68 -43.81
CA ALA A 7 -22.51 -18.07 -43.84
C ALA A 7 -22.36 -18.58 -42.38
N MET A 8 -23.21 -19.53 -42.00
CA MET A 8 -23.06 -20.46 -40.89
C MET A 8 -22.02 -21.53 -41.29
N ALA A 9 -21.14 -21.86 -40.38
CA ALA A 9 -20.39 -23.08 -40.42
C ALA A 9 -20.41 -23.73 -39.02
N THR A 10 -21.28 -24.74 -38.91
CA THR A 10 -21.27 -25.76 -37.89
C THR A 10 -20.19 -26.78 -38.22
N LEU A 11 -19.33 -27.09 -37.25
CA LEU A 11 -18.56 -28.35 -37.26
C LEU A 11 -18.67 -29.00 -35.87
N THR A 12 -19.36 -30.10 -35.89
CA THR A 12 -19.41 -31.20 -34.92
C THR A 12 -18.26 -32.18 -35.19
N ALA A 13 -17.58 -32.66 -34.14
CA ALA A 13 -17.01 -34.03 -34.06
C ALA A 13 -16.44 -34.16 -32.65
N ALA A 14 -17.05 -35.05 -31.80
CA ALA A 14 -16.67 -36.44 -31.59
C ALA A 14 -15.27 -36.54 -30.94
N GLY A 15 -15.10 -36.81 -29.66
CA GLY A 15 -15.32 -38.05 -28.97
C GLY A 15 -14.04 -38.88 -28.95
N LEU A 16 -13.35 -38.95 -27.80
CA LEU A 16 -12.57 -40.14 -27.43
C LEU A 16 -12.44 -40.25 -25.92
N LEU A 17 -13.09 -41.31 -25.40
CA LEU A 17 -12.87 -41.89 -24.09
C LEU A 17 -11.56 -42.69 -24.10
N LEU A 18 -10.70 -42.46 -23.14
CA LEU A 18 -9.66 -43.44 -22.76
C LEU A 18 -9.64 -43.56 -21.25
N THR A 19 -10.22 -44.65 -20.80
CA THR A 19 -10.01 -45.28 -19.52
C THR A 19 -8.64 -45.93 -19.51
N ALA A 20 -7.88 -45.86 -18.44
CA ALA A 20 -7.12 -46.99 -17.89
C ALA A 20 -6.38 -46.63 -16.61
N CYS A 21 -6.62 -47.44 -15.58
CA CYS A 21 -5.70 -48.05 -14.61
C CYS A 21 -4.79 -47.10 -13.80
N GLY A 22 -4.92 -46.99 -12.49
CA GLY A 22 -4.71 -48.13 -11.58
C GLY A 22 -3.29 -48.04 -11.05
N GLY A 23 -3.08 -47.55 -9.84
CA GLY A 23 -1.81 -47.52 -9.18
C GLY A 23 -1.97 -47.07 -7.75
N THR A 24 -2.39 -47.97 -6.88
CA THR A 24 -2.23 -47.88 -5.43
C THR A 24 -0.74 -47.93 -5.10
N SER A 25 -0.23 -46.90 -4.46
CA SER A 25 1.02 -47.01 -3.73
C SER A 25 0.82 -46.40 -2.35
N ASP A 26 0.52 -47.30 -1.42
CA ASP A 26 0.73 -47.05 0.00
C ASP A 26 2.20 -46.73 0.23
N VAL A 27 2.49 -45.53 0.64
CA VAL A 27 3.74 -45.21 1.31
C VAL A 27 3.40 -44.69 2.69
N GLN A 28 3.42 -45.61 3.62
CA GLN A 28 3.57 -45.33 5.03
C GLN A 28 4.79 -44.44 5.22
N ASN A 29 4.59 -43.23 5.63
CA ASN A 29 5.69 -42.46 6.16
C ASN A 29 5.56 -42.31 7.67
N ALA A 30 6.43 -43.05 8.31
CA ALA A 30 6.61 -43.11 9.73
C ALA A 30 6.82 -41.73 10.32
N ALA A 31 6.09 -41.47 11.36
CA ALA A 31 6.33 -40.36 12.28
C ALA A 31 7.77 -40.42 12.83
N GLN A 32 8.58 -39.46 12.48
CA GLN A 32 9.79 -39.16 13.26
C GLN A 32 9.48 -37.99 14.20
N GLN A 33 9.13 -38.37 15.41
CA GLN A 33 9.16 -37.50 16.58
C GLN A 33 10.62 -37.16 16.88
N GLN A 34 11.00 -35.91 16.73
CA GLN A 34 12.22 -35.41 17.35
C GLN A 34 11.94 -34.95 18.77
N PRO A 35 12.80 -35.31 19.72
CA PRO A 35 12.59 -34.97 21.12
C PRO A 35 12.89 -33.47 21.38
N ILE A 36 12.02 -32.88 22.14
CA ILE A 36 12.16 -31.55 22.74
C ILE A 36 13.29 -31.59 23.76
N PRO A 37 14.29 -30.72 23.75
CA PRO A 37 15.18 -30.61 24.88
C PRO A 37 14.48 -29.85 26.01
N THR A 38 14.31 -30.56 27.10
CA THR A 38 13.78 -30.12 28.37
C THR A 38 14.70 -29.06 28.99
N SER A 39 14.08 -27.96 29.34
CA SER A 39 14.39 -27.01 30.37
C SER A 39 15.42 -27.39 31.40
N SER A 40 16.37 -26.53 31.63
CA SER A 40 17.03 -26.41 32.93
C SER A 40 16.71 -25.04 33.52
N SER A 41 15.90 -25.11 34.53
CA SER A 41 15.61 -24.13 35.56
C SER A 41 16.89 -23.84 36.32
N VAL A 42 17.28 -22.58 36.45
CA VAL A 42 18.12 -22.11 37.56
C VAL A 42 17.54 -20.79 38.04
N GLN A 43 17.05 -20.86 39.26
CA GLN A 43 16.61 -19.78 40.15
C GLN A 43 17.72 -19.57 41.21
N PRO A 44 17.62 -18.60 42.13
CA PRO A 44 17.89 -17.16 41.97
C PRO A 44 19.09 -16.77 42.85
N THR A 45 19.64 -15.59 42.68
CA THR A 45 20.57 -15.05 43.70
C THR A 45 20.26 -13.58 43.95
N THR A 46 19.72 -13.39 45.13
CA THR A 46 19.83 -12.30 46.13
C THR A 46 20.29 -10.91 45.67
N ALA A 47 19.45 -9.97 45.99
CA ALA A 47 19.76 -8.54 46.15
C ALA A 47 20.80 -8.27 47.23
N PRO A 48 21.46 -7.15 47.19
CA PRO A 48 21.56 -6.34 48.42
C PRO A 48 20.95 -4.93 48.27
N THR A 49 20.17 -4.63 49.24
CA THR A 49 19.80 -3.32 49.78
C THR A 49 21.04 -2.49 50.07
N THR A 50 21.05 -1.25 49.64
CA THR A 50 21.84 -0.22 50.37
C THR A 50 21.24 1.18 50.13
N THR A 51 20.62 1.67 51.17
CA THR A 51 20.63 3.01 51.79
C THR A 51 20.62 4.26 50.89
N GLN A 52 19.52 4.95 51.09
CA GLN A 52 19.34 6.38 50.90
C GLN A 52 20.14 7.16 51.96
N PRO A 53 20.61 8.33 51.68
CA PRO A 53 20.42 9.44 52.60
C PRO A 53 19.62 10.60 51.97
N SER A 54 18.64 10.96 52.72
CA SER A 54 17.92 12.22 52.74
C SER A 54 18.89 13.37 53.00
N THR A 55 18.77 14.47 52.29
CA THR A 55 19.00 15.81 52.88
C THR A 55 18.54 16.95 51.93
N THR A 56 17.66 17.74 52.49
CA THR A 56 17.43 19.20 52.40
C THR A 56 16.95 19.84 51.10
N GLN A 57 15.69 20.22 51.15
CA GLN A 57 15.19 21.47 50.59
C GLN A 57 15.81 22.67 51.34
N PRO A 58 16.03 23.84 50.71
CA PRO A 58 14.92 24.78 50.56
C PRO A 58 14.99 25.69 49.32
N THR A 59 13.91 26.40 49.17
CA THR A 59 13.67 27.76 48.72
C THR A 59 13.21 28.02 47.30
N THR A 60 11.94 28.38 47.25
CA THR A 60 11.34 29.56 46.62
C THR A 60 11.97 30.02 45.28
N THR A 61 11.28 29.78 44.19
CA THR A 61 11.30 30.76 43.10
C THR A 61 9.96 30.81 42.36
N THR A 62 9.42 31.94 42.36
CA THR A 62 8.39 32.61 41.59
C THR A 62 7.92 31.87 40.33
N PRO A 63 6.58 31.77 40.07
CA PRO A 63 6.07 31.22 38.85
C PRO A 63 6.41 32.14 37.68
N PRO A 64 6.90 31.59 36.54
CA PRO A 64 7.02 32.37 35.34
C PRO A 64 5.62 32.66 34.78
N SER A 65 5.40 33.92 34.50
CA SER A 65 4.26 34.50 33.82
C SER A 65 3.91 33.69 32.58
N THR A 66 2.73 33.10 32.56
CA THR A 66 2.19 32.45 31.39
C THR A 66 1.80 33.52 30.37
N THR A 67 2.71 33.84 29.47
CA THR A 67 2.35 34.58 28.25
C THR A 67 1.52 33.63 27.39
N SER A 68 0.22 33.90 27.39
CA SER A 68 -0.74 33.23 26.52
C SER A 68 -0.39 33.57 25.05
N GLU A 69 0.40 32.70 24.41
CA GLU A 69 0.69 32.81 22.99
C GLU A 69 -0.59 32.49 22.23
N LYS A 70 -1.15 33.52 21.58
CA LYS A 70 -2.31 33.44 20.72
C LYS A 70 -2.09 32.34 19.68
N PRO A 71 -3.02 31.37 19.51
CA PRO A 71 -2.84 30.27 18.56
C PRO A 71 -2.53 30.85 17.17
N LYS A 72 -1.38 30.43 16.60
CA LYS A 72 -1.01 30.77 15.23
C LYS A 72 -2.09 30.24 14.30
N PRO A 73 -2.64 31.04 13.37
CA PRO A 73 -3.67 30.60 12.45
C PRO A 73 -3.24 29.31 11.75
N LYS A 74 -4.09 28.28 11.77
CA LYS A 74 -3.91 27.06 11.00
C LYS A 74 -3.74 27.48 9.54
N PRO A 75 -2.69 27.00 8.83
CA PRO A 75 -2.51 27.33 7.42
C PRO A 75 -3.78 26.98 6.65
N GLU A 76 -4.28 27.93 5.90
CA GLU A 76 -5.41 27.77 4.99
C GLU A 76 -5.12 26.61 4.04
N PRO A 77 -6.08 25.70 3.78
CA PRO A 77 -5.86 24.58 2.85
C PRO A 77 -5.43 25.14 1.49
N LYS A 78 -4.23 24.78 1.03
CA LYS A 78 -3.78 25.11 -0.32
C LYS A 78 -4.84 24.60 -1.30
N PRO A 79 -5.29 25.41 -2.27
CA PRO A 79 -6.33 25.02 -3.24
C PRO A 79 -6.03 23.66 -3.85
N GLU A 80 -7.03 22.75 -3.89
CA GLU A 80 -6.90 21.48 -4.59
C GLU A 80 -6.61 21.77 -6.09
N PRO A 81 -5.69 21.02 -6.72
CA PRO A 81 -5.43 21.19 -8.15
C PRO A 81 -6.72 20.92 -8.92
N LYS A 82 -7.14 21.91 -9.72
CA LYS A 82 -8.24 21.73 -10.66
C LYS A 82 -7.87 20.63 -11.65
N PRO A 83 -8.80 19.72 -12.01
CA PRO A 83 -8.54 18.70 -13.02
C PRO A 83 -8.10 19.37 -14.32
N THR A 84 -6.90 19.07 -14.79
CA THR A 84 -6.36 19.59 -16.05
C THR A 84 -5.71 18.48 -16.84
N GLY A 85 -5.98 18.44 -18.15
CA GLY A 85 -5.38 17.51 -19.08
C GLY A 85 -6.01 16.12 -19.11
N GLU A 86 -5.68 15.39 -20.15
CA GLU A 86 -6.07 13.99 -20.32
C GLU A 86 -5.09 13.08 -19.57
N ALA A 87 -5.60 12.05 -18.93
CA ALA A 87 -4.79 10.98 -18.38
C ALA A 87 -4.42 10.00 -19.50
N PRO A 88 -3.18 9.48 -19.57
CA PRO A 88 -2.75 8.58 -20.64
C PRO A 88 -3.33 7.17 -20.56
N CYS A 89 -4.08 6.86 -19.52
CA CYS A 89 -4.69 5.56 -19.31
C CYS A 89 -5.91 5.36 -20.20
N THR A 90 -5.96 4.23 -20.89
CA THR A 90 -7.01 3.88 -21.85
C THR A 90 -8.14 3.05 -21.26
N ASN A 91 -7.95 2.47 -20.08
CA ASN A 91 -8.97 1.68 -19.40
C ASN A 91 -10.02 2.60 -18.78
N ILE A 92 -11.20 2.65 -19.39
CA ILE A 92 -12.32 3.48 -18.91
C ILE A 92 -12.80 3.13 -17.50
N ALA A 93 -12.57 1.87 -17.05
CA ALA A 93 -12.91 1.41 -15.72
C ALA A 93 -11.86 1.78 -14.66
N ALA A 94 -10.72 2.33 -15.08
CA ALA A 94 -9.70 2.75 -14.14
C ALA A 94 -10.20 3.92 -13.29
N LYS A 95 -10.02 3.79 -11.97
CA LYS A 95 -10.27 4.85 -10.99
C LYS A 95 -9.01 5.63 -10.65
N ALA A 96 -7.83 5.06 -10.92
CA ALA A 96 -6.56 5.77 -10.84
C ALA A 96 -5.69 5.45 -12.06
N CYS A 97 -4.99 6.46 -12.55
CA CYS A 97 -4.02 6.39 -13.61
C CYS A 97 -2.64 6.81 -13.08
N ILE A 98 -1.62 6.05 -13.42
CA ILE A 98 -0.22 6.34 -13.09
C ILE A 98 0.56 6.37 -14.40
N ASP A 99 1.26 7.47 -14.67
CA ASP A 99 2.23 7.62 -15.73
C ASP A 99 3.62 7.68 -15.11
N LEU A 100 4.40 6.61 -15.32
CA LEU A 100 5.73 6.49 -14.75
C LEU A 100 6.73 7.41 -15.44
N SER A 101 6.59 7.61 -16.75
CA SER A 101 7.49 8.46 -17.53
C SER A 101 7.31 9.94 -17.18
N ALA A 102 6.08 10.37 -16.99
CA ALA A 102 5.78 11.74 -16.61
C ALA A 102 5.89 12.02 -15.10
N ASN A 103 6.05 10.98 -14.25
CA ASN A 103 5.98 11.08 -12.80
C ASN A 103 4.69 11.76 -12.33
N LYS A 104 3.55 11.35 -12.91
CA LYS A 104 2.22 11.93 -12.63
C LYS A 104 1.19 10.87 -12.37
N SER A 105 0.17 11.24 -11.61
CA SER A 105 -0.99 10.37 -11.39
C SER A 105 -2.29 11.17 -11.34
N TRP A 106 -3.38 10.53 -11.71
CA TRP A 106 -4.74 11.09 -11.79
C TRP A 106 -5.72 10.16 -11.10
N LEU A 107 -6.80 10.72 -10.56
CA LEU A 107 -8.01 9.98 -10.25
C LEU A 107 -9.02 10.19 -11.38
N LEU A 108 -9.71 9.11 -11.74
CA LEU A 108 -10.60 9.05 -12.89
C LEU A 108 -11.99 8.59 -12.47
N ASP A 109 -13.00 9.03 -13.20
CA ASP A 109 -14.35 8.48 -13.16
C ASP A 109 -14.84 8.30 -14.59
N ASN A 110 -15.17 7.07 -14.98
CA ASN A 110 -15.61 6.71 -16.32
C ASN A 110 -14.71 7.35 -17.43
N GLY A 111 -13.39 7.22 -17.25
CA GLY A 111 -12.38 7.75 -18.18
C GLY A 111 -12.15 9.27 -18.09
N LYS A 112 -12.92 9.99 -17.27
CA LYS A 112 -12.74 11.44 -17.06
C LYS A 112 -11.87 11.73 -15.86
N VAL A 113 -10.99 12.73 -15.97
CA VAL A 113 -10.16 13.19 -14.86
C VAL A 113 -11.03 13.92 -13.83
N VAL A 114 -11.04 13.43 -12.60
CA VAL A 114 -11.73 14.07 -11.46
C VAL A 114 -10.77 14.73 -10.49
N TYR A 115 -9.48 14.33 -10.50
CA TYR A 115 -8.44 14.93 -9.69
C TYR A 115 -7.06 14.71 -10.32
N GLY A 116 -6.21 15.69 -10.27
CA GLY A 116 -4.85 15.65 -10.83
C GLY A 116 -4.69 16.45 -12.14
N PRO A 117 -3.53 16.35 -12.80
CA PRO A 117 -2.38 15.51 -12.43
C PRO A 117 -1.72 15.93 -11.13
N VAL A 118 -1.28 14.97 -10.35
CA VAL A 118 -0.44 15.20 -9.17
C VAL A 118 0.96 14.63 -9.39
N PRO A 119 2.01 15.28 -8.88
CA PRO A 119 3.36 14.74 -8.94
C PRO A 119 3.47 13.50 -8.05
N ILE A 120 4.25 12.54 -8.50
CA ILE A 120 4.56 11.32 -7.79
C ILE A 120 6.06 11.02 -7.83
N THR A 121 6.51 10.13 -6.95
CA THR A 121 7.67 9.29 -7.18
C THR A 121 7.25 7.83 -7.14
N HIS A 122 8.01 6.97 -7.80
CA HIS A 122 7.70 5.55 -7.94
C HIS A 122 8.95 4.69 -7.72
N GLY A 123 8.87 3.40 -8.02
CA GLY A 123 9.93 2.44 -7.79
C GLY A 123 11.24 2.77 -8.51
N ARG A 124 12.37 2.71 -7.79
CA ARG A 124 13.72 2.88 -8.35
C ARG A 124 14.15 1.69 -9.20
N LYS A 125 15.28 1.81 -9.90
CA LYS A 125 15.93 0.70 -10.61
C LYS A 125 16.09 -0.51 -9.68
N GLY A 126 15.71 -1.69 -10.15
CA GLY A 126 15.68 -2.93 -9.36
C GLY A 126 14.41 -3.15 -8.53
N TYR A 127 13.59 -2.11 -8.32
CA TYR A 127 12.35 -2.14 -7.55
C TYR A 127 11.25 -1.37 -8.27
N ARG A 128 11.14 -1.58 -9.58
CA ARG A 128 10.22 -0.79 -10.41
C ARG A 128 8.77 -1.06 -10.06
N THR A 129 7.94 -0.02 -10.15
CA THR A 129 6.50 -0.18 -10.24
C THR A 129 6.18 -0.81 -11.60
N PRO A 130 5.56 -1.99 -11.66
CA PRO A 130 5.28 -2.63 -12.95
C PRO A 130 4.12 -1.93 -13.67
N PRO A 131 4.22 -1.70 -14.99
CA PRO A 131 3.06 -1.33 -15.79
C PRO A 131 2.01 -2.43 -15.80
N GLY A 132 0.73 -2.05 -15.98
CA GLY A 132 -0.39 -3.00 -16.02
C GLY A 132 -1.66 -2.45 -15.38
N SER A 133 -2.66 -3.31 -15.25
CA SER A 133 -3.92 -3.02 -14.56
C SER A 133 -4.03 -3.88 -13.33
N PHE A 134 -4.28 -3.23 -12.21
CA PHE A 134 -4.32 -3.85 -10.88
C PHE A 134 -5.63 -3.47 -10.18
N ARG A 135 -5.92 -4.11 -9.05
CA ARG A 135 -7.09 -3.78 -8.24
C ARG A 135 -6.69 -3.42 -6.82
N VAL A 136 -7.38 -2.43 -6.26
CA VAL A 136 -7.25 -2.10 -4.84
C VAL A 136 -7.77 -3.27 -4.01
N PHE A 137 -6.93 -3.84 -3.14
CA PHE A 137 -7.30 -4.98 -2.31
C PHE A 137 -7.12 -4.73 -0.81
N HIS A 138 -6.37 -3.70 -0.43
CA HIS A 138 -6.20 -3.36 0.98
C HIS A 138 -5.99 -1.86 1.17
N LYS A 139 -6.51 -1.31 2.27
CA LYS A 139 -6.37 0.09 2.64
C LYS A 139 -6.07 0.21 4.13
N ASN A 140 -5.11 1.04 4.48
CA ASN A 140 -4.80 1.32 5.88
C ASN A 140 -4.34 2.78 6.05
N ARG A 141 -5.07 3.55 6.86
CA ARG A 141 -4.78 4.98 7.06
C ARG A 141 -3.45 5.22 7.79
N ASN A 142 -3.11 4.35 8.72
CA ASN A 142 -1.94 4.49 9.59
C ASN A 142 -0.97 3.31 9.40
N HIS A 143 -0.80 2.86 8.15
CA HIS A 143 0.07 1.73 7.84
C HIS A 143 1.52 2.02 8.23
N LYS A 144 2.20 0.97 8.68
CA LYS A 144 3.66 0.96 8.92
C LYS A 144 4.27 -0.17 8.12
N SER A 145 5.38 0.09 7.47
CA SER A 145 6.08 -0.89 6.65
C SER A 145 6.65 -2.03 7.48
N SER A 146 6.32 -3.27 7.13
CA SER A 146 6.91 -4.45 7.78
C SER A 146 8.36 -4.71 7.37
N ILE A 147 8.79 -4.16 6.24
CA ILE A 147 10.13 -4.39 5.66
C ILE A 147 11.10 -3.21 5.82
N PHE A 148 10.62 -2.05 6.25
CA PHE A 148 11.41 -0.84 6.44
C PHE A 148 11.28 -0.31 7.88
N ASN A 149 11.63 -1.13 8.85
CA ASN A 149 11.71 -0.76 10.27
C ASN A 149 10.50 0.08 10.75
N ASN A 150 9.30 -0.39 10.45
CA ASN A 150 8.04 0.29 10.78
C ASN A 150 7.94 1.74 10.28
N ALA A 151 8.63 2.07 9.19
CA ALA A 151 8.50 3.38 8.56
C ALA A 151 7.02 3.72 8.30
N PRO A 152 6.56 4.94 8.63
CA PRO A 152 5.17 5.31 8.43
C PRO A 152 4.83 5.42 6.95
N MET A 153 3.70 4.85 6.57
CA MET A 153 3.10 4.91 5.24
C MET A 153 1.64 5.39 5.35
N PRO A 154 1.41 6.65 5.71
CA PRO A 154 0.05 7.16 5.92
C PRO A 154 -0.78 7.11 4.65
N ASN A 155 -2.09 6.83 4.82
CA ASN A 155 -3.07 6.75 3.73
C ASN A 155 -2.72 5.70 2.67
N SER A 156 -2.24 4.53 3.08
CA SER A 156 -1.89 3.45 2.17
C SER A 156 -3.10 2.84 1.47
N VAL A 157 -3.02 2.75 0.14
CA VAL A 157 -3.98 2.07 -0.75
C VAL A 157 -3.20 1.07 -1.58
N PHE A 158 -3.27 -0.21 -1.23
CA PHE A 158 -2.52 -1.29 -1.87
C PHE A 158 -3.26 -1.80 -3.09
N PHE A 159 -2.54 -1.94 -4.21
CA PHE A 159 -3.12 -2.39 -5.48
C PHE A 159 -2.31 -3.50 -6.17
N ASN A 160 -1.04 -3.73 -5.79
CA ASN A 160 -0.22 -4.80 -6.36
C ASN A 160 0.78 -5.33 -5.32
N GLY A 161 0.50 -6.47 -4.68
CA GLY A 161 1.36 -7.04 -3.63
C GLY A 161 1.67 -6.02 -2.53
N GLY A 162 2.96 -5.72 -2.32
CA GLY A 162 3.40 -4.69 -1.36
C GLY A 162 3.36 -3.26 -1.90
N ILE A 163 2.90 -3.03 -3.13
CA ILE A 163 2.89 -1.71 -3.77
C ILE A 163 1.58 -0.99 -3.44
N ALA A 164 1.71 0.24 -2.95
CA ALA A 164 0.59 1.09 -2.55
C ALA A 164 0.81 2.54 -2.98
N PHE A 165 -0.27 3.29 -3.13
CA PHE A 165 -0.24 4.73 -2.96
C PHE A 165 -0.12 5.05 -1.48
N HIS A 166 0.74 5.98 -1.11
CA HIS A 166 0.78 6.50 0.27
C HIS A 166 1.50 7.87 0.32
N GLN A 167 1.37 8.55 1.45
CA GLN A 167 2.16 9.76 1.67
C GLN A 167 3.65 9.40 1.74
N GLY A 168 4.47 10.10 0.95
CA GLY A 168 5.90 9.87 0.92
C GLY A 168 6.68 11.03 0.28
N SER A 169 7.99 10.83 0.15
CA SER A 169 8.88 11.82 -0.45
C SER A 169 8.66 11.94 -1.95
N LEU A 170 8.47 13.15 -2.44
CA LEU A 170 8.43 13.45 -3.88
C LEU A 170 9.83 13.72 -4.47
N ARG A 171 10.89 13.53 -3.67
CA ARG A 171 12.29 13.69 -4.09
C ARG A 171 13.08 12.40 -4.10
N GLN A 172 12.53 11.34 -3.49
CA GLN A 172 13.18 10.05 -3.37
C GLN A 172 12.27 8.97 -3.95
N THR A 173 12.85 8.14 -4.80
CA THR A 173 12.17 6.96 -5.36
C THR A 173 11.97 5.88 -4.30
N SER A 174 11.00 5.00 -4.54
CA SER A 174 10.55 3.97 -3.61
C SER A 174 11.10 2.57 -3.95
N HIS A 175 10.56 1.55 -3.27
CA HIS A 175 10.68 0.13 -3.61
C HIS A 175 9.42 -0.37 -4.35
N GLY A 176 8.85 0.46 -5.23
CA GLY A 176 7.68 0.14 -6.02
C GLY A 176 6.43 0.95 -5.65
N CYS A 177 6.32 1.45 -4.43
CA CYS A 177 5.20 2.28 -4.00
C CYS A 177 5.14 3.62 -4.74
N ILE A 178 3.94 4.17 -4.83
CA ILE A 178 3.68 5.50 -5.39
C ILE A 178 3.58 6.49 -4.23
N HIS A 179 4.60 7.34 -4.12
CA HIS A 179 4.60 8.41 -3.14
C HIS A 179 3.78 9.59 -3.62
N LEU A 180 3.00 10.12 -2.72
CA LEU A 180 2.12 11.28 -2.92
C LEU A 180 2.40 12.34 -1.86
N SER A 181 2.05 13.58 -2.15
CA SER A 181 1.99 14.63 -1.13
C SER A 181 0.94 14.28 -0.05
N PRO A 182 1.01 14.88 1.15
CA PRO A 182 0.02 14.65 2.20
C PRO A 182 -1.43 14.84 1.71
N ALA A 183 -1.73 15.94 1.03
CA ALA A 183 -3.07 16.23 0.53
C ALA A 183 -3.52 15.24 -0.56
N ALA A 184 -2.63 14.93 -1.52
CA ALA A 184 -2.95 13.97 -2.57
C ALA A 184 -3.18 12.56 -1.99
N SER A 185 -2.36 12.11 -1.03
CA SER A 185 -2.52 10.80 -0.41
C SER A 185 -3.87 10.66 0.31
N GLN A 186 -4.32 11.71 1.01
CA GLN A 186 -5.64 11.75 1.63
C GLN A 186 -6.76 11.65 0.60
N LYS A 187 -6.63 12.38 -0.53
CA LYS A 187 -7.62 12.35 -1.62
C LYS A 187 -7.71 10.97 -2.25
N TYR A 188 -6.56 10.33 -2.57
CA TYR A 188 -6.51 8.98 -3.09
C TYR A 188 -7.10 7.96 -2.11
N PHE A 189 -6.75 8.06 -0.84
CA PHE A 189 -7.29 7.20 0.19
C PHE A 189 -8.81 7.32 0.34
N SER A 190 -9.36 8.53 0.25
CA SER A 190 -10.80 8.77 0.38
C SER A 190 -11.58 8.35 -0.87
N TYR A 191 -10.96 8.51 -2.06
CA TYR A 191 -11.62 8.26 -3.34
C TYR A 191 -11.62 6.78 -3.72
N LEU A 192 -10.48 6.10 -3.63
CA LEU A 192 -10.32 4.72 -4.07
C LEU A 192 -10.95 3.74 -3.09
N GLY A 193 -11.81 2.87 -3.58
CA GLY A 193 -12.45 1.77 -2.85
C GLY A 193 -11.78 0.42 -3.14
N TYR A 194 -12.17 -0.61 -2.37
CA TYR A 194 -11.78 -1.99 -2.66
C TYR A 194 -12.34 -2.43 -4.01
N GLY A 195 -11.53 -3.11 -4.81
CA GLY A 195 -11.89 -3.58 -6.15
C GLY A 195 -11.68 -2.54 -7.26
N ASP A 196 -11.45 -1.27 -6.92
CA ASP A 196 -11.20 -0.21 -7.91
C ASP A 196 -9.96 -0.52 -8.74
N THR A 197 -10.04 -0.26 -10.03
CA THR A 197 -8.94 -0.52 -10.98
C THR A 197 -7.95 0.64 -10.95
N VAL A 198 -6.67 0.28 -10.84
CA VAL A 198 -5.51 1.17 -11.00
C VAL A 198 -4.78 0.77 -12.27
N GLN A 199 -4.66 1.67 -13.23
CA GLN A 199 -3.85 1.46 -14.43
C GLN A 199 -2.51 2.17 -14.30
N VAL A 200 -1.43 1.45 -14.59
CA VAL A 200 -0.06 1.95 -14.64
C VAL A 200 0.42 1.89 -16.08
N VAL A 201 0.83 3.02 -16.63
CA VAL A 201 1.49 3.13 -17.94
C VAL A 201 2.96 3.49 -17.76
N PRO A 202 3.83 3.04 -18.71
CA PRO A 202 5.28 3.24 -18.65
C PRO A 202 5.69 4.72 -18.74
#